data_1e81e7ce72e02796ce09c327dc368539
#
_entry.id   1e81e7ce72e02796ce09c327dc368539
#
_cell.length_a   1.000
_cell.length_b   1.000
_cell.length_c   1.000
_cell.angle_alpha   90.00
_cell.angle_beta   90.00
_cell.angle_gamma   90.00
#
_symmetry.space_group_name_H-M   'P 1'
#
loop_
_entity.id
_entity.type
_entity.pdbx_description
1 polymer ?
#
loop_
_entity_poly.entity_id
_entity_poly.type
_entity_poly.pdbx_seq_one_letter_code
_entity_poly.pdbx_strand_id
1 'polypeptide(L)'
;MFALRLLMLSALRVASFAPRITPRPHTMRYAVEEMYLCDENVEKVLEGAREDMAAVFGYAADSQKVGITGTVDLVEIEGPIVIIRLGGRFWHKRSDVVQRVANYLIERIPEICDVEVEDAAQLDDADKLEKKPGW
;
A
#
# COMPACT_ATOMS: atom_id res chain seq x y z
N MET A 1 15.52 -71.76 -12.31
CA MET A 1 15.28 -71.26 -12.51
C MET A 1 14.85 -70.27 -12.55
N PHE A 2 14.88 -69.73 -12.38
CA PHE A 2 14.48 -68.94 -12.42
C PHE A 2 14.24 -67.91 -12.21
N ALA A 3 14.26 -67.50 -12.12
CA ALA A 3 13.97 -66.55 -11.91
C ALA A 3 13.81 -65.57 -12.08
N LEU A 4 13.75 -65.21 -12.14
CA LEU A 4 13.55 -64.29 -12.33
C LEU A 4 13.14 -63.36 -12.30
N ARG A 5 13.10 -62.96 -12.28
CA ARG A 5 12.71 -62.17 -12.42
C ARG A 5 12.29 -61.27 -12.17
N LEU A 6 12.31 -60.79 -12.06
CA LEU A 6 11.95 -59.97 -11.85
C LEU A 6 11.85 -58.99 -11.79
N LEU A 7 11.99 -58.58 -11.78
CA LEU A 7 11.98 -57.68 -11.71
C LEU A 7 11.63 -56.78 -11.91
N MET A 8 11.53 -56.34 -12.21
CA MET A 8 11.15 -55.55 -12.56
C MET A 8 10.56 -54.70 -12.20
N LEU A 9 10.30 -54.48 -12.08
CA LEU A 9 9.68 -53.81 -11.64
C LEU A 9 9.89 -52.76 -11.43
N SER A 10 10.07 -52.48 -11.27
CA SER A 10 10.58 -51.54 -10.97
C SER A 10 10.20 -50.37 -11.52
N ALA A 11 10.13 -50.30 -12.20
CA ALA A 11 9.87 -49.32 -12.88
C ALA A 11 9.05 -48.28 -12.44
N LEU A 12 8.48 -48.44 -11.83
CA LEU A 12 7.67 -47.68 -11.53
C LEU A 12 7.87 -46.49 -11.09
N ARG A 13 8.65 -46.00 -10.96
CA ARG A 13 8.82 -44.87 -10.52
C ARG A 13 8.38 -43.79 -11.15
N VAL A 14 7.92 -43.72 -11.73
CA VAL A 14 7.41 -42.81 -12.40
C VAL A 14 6.79 -41.75 -11.82
N ALA A 15 6.26 -41.98 -10.98
CA ALA A 15 5.49 -41.14 -10.44
C ALA A 15 5.89 -39.86 -10.15
N SER A 16 6.85 -39.65 -9.96
CA SER A 16 7.25 -38.48 -9.48
C SER A 16 7.15 -37.27 -10.28
N PHE A 17 6.29 -37.26 -11.09
CA PHE A 17 6.21 -36.19 -11.87
C PHE A 17 5.27 -35.18 -11.36
N ALA A 18 5.31 -34.77 -10.16
CA ALA A 18 4.57 -33.63 -9.69
C ALA A 18 5.15 -32.38 -10.35
N PRO A 19 4.38 -31.60 -11.03
CA PRO A 19 4.86 -30.34 -11.56
C PRO A 19 5.24 -29.45 -10.39
N ARG A 20 6.48 -29.18 -10.30
CA ARG A 20 6.92 -28.20 -9.35
C ARG A 20 6.45 -26.86 -9.86
N ILE A 21 5.43 -26.39 -9.24
CA ILE A 21 5.01 -25.02 -9.46
C ILE A 21 6.06 -24.18 -8.76
N THR A 22 7.05 -23.84 -9.49
CA THR A 22 7.99 -22.83 -9.02
C THR A 22 7.28 -21.49 -9.14
N PRO A 23 7.11 -20.78 -8.06
CA PRO A 23 6.52 -19.46 -8.16
C PRO A 23 7.40 -18.61 -9.05
N ARG A 24 6.80 -17.99 -10.00
CA ARG A 24 7.54 -17.14 -10.93
C ARG A 24 8.17 -15.99 -10.16
N PRO A 25 9.42 -15.71 -10.39
CA PRO A 25 10.13 -14.69 -9.59
C PRO A 25 9.50 -13.31 -9.64
N HIS A 26 8.75 -13.00 -10.67
CA HIS A 26 8.11 -11.70 -10.75
C HIS A 26 6.92 -11.55 -9.82
N THR A 27 6.33 -12.66 -9.36
CA THR A 27 5.24 -12.57 -8.38
C THR A 27 5.74 -12.23 -6.98
N MET A 28 7.03 -12.36 -6.75
CA MET A 28 7.58 -11.96 -5.45
C MET A 28 7.74 -10.45 -5.27
N ARG A 29 7.64 -9.68 -6.36
CA ARG A 29 7.81 -8.24 -6.27
C ARG A 29 6.64 -7.54 -5.61
N TYR A 30 5.51 -8.19 -5.55
CA TYR A 30 4.28 -7.57 -5.11
C TYR A 30 3.56 -8.38 -4.05
N ALA A 31 4.29 -9.21 -3.32
CA ALA A 31 3.73 -9.82 -2.13
C ALA A 31 3.57 -8.73 -1.08
N VAL A 32 2.56 -7.92 -1.26
CA VAL A 32 2.10 -7.02 -0.23
C VAL A 32 1.52 -7.95 0.81
N GLU A 33 2.11 -8.00 1.98
CA GLU A 33 1.51 -8.72 3.08
C GLU A 33 0.15 -8.11 3.35
N GLU A 34 -0.89 -8.86 3.07
CA GLU A 34 -2.24 -8.42 3.39
C GLU A 34 -2.36 -8.33 4.90
N MET A 35 -2.58 -7.13 5.38
CA MET A 35 -2.74 -6.85 6.79
C MET A 35 -4.21 -6.75 7.12
N TYR A 36 -4.62 -7.17 8.31
CA TYR A 36 -5.99 -6.96 8.72
C TYR A 36 -6.15 -5.54 9.29
N LEU A 37 -7.39 -5.09 9.27
CA LEU A 37 -7.74 -3.75 9.69
C LEU A 37 -7.67 -3.60 11.22
N CYS A 38 -6.66 -2.87 11.67
CA CYS A 38 -6.49 -2.46 13.06
C CYS A 38 -5.63 -1.20 13.09
N ASP A 39 -5.71 -0.49 14.20
CA ASP A 39 -5.02 0.80 14.34
C ASP A 39 -3.53 0.70 14.06
N GLU A 40 -2.88 -0.32 14.61
CA GLU A 40 -1.44 -0.52 14.44
C GLU A 40 -1.05 -0.73 12.98
N ASN A 41 -1.82 -1.55 12.26
CA ASN A 41 -1.54 -1.83 10.86
C ASN A 41 -1.79 -0.62 9.98
N VAL A 42 -2.85 0.14 10.26
CA VAL A 42 -3.15 1.37 9.53
C VAL A 42 -2.05 2.40 9.75
N GLU A 43 -1.59 2.59 10.99
CA GLU A 43 -0.49 3.51 11.26
C GLU A 43 0.79 3.10 10.56
N LYS A 44 1.10 1.80 10.59
CA LYS A 44 2.28 1.27 9.92
C LYS A 44 2.23 1.50 8.41
N VAL A 45 1.06 1.32 7.82
CA VAL A 45 0.88 1.57 6.38
C VAL A 45 0.92 3.07 6.08
N LEU A 46 0.39 3.91 6.96
CA LEU A 46 0.49 5.37 6.80
C LEU A 46 1.94 5.85 6.88
N GLU A 47 2.76 5.27 7.75
CA GLU A 47 4.20 5.57 7.77
C GLU A 47 4.85 5.25 6.42
N GLY A 48 4.55 4.07 5.87
CA GLY A 48 5.02 3.71 4.54
C GLY A 48 4.54 4.67 3.47
N ALA A 49 3.30 5.13 3.57
CA ALA A 49 2.75 6.11 2.63
C ALA A 49 3.49 7.45 2.71
N ARG A 50 3.85 7.88 3.92
CA ARG A 50 4.60 9.12 4.14
C ARG A 50 5.99 9.05 3.49
N GLU A 51 6.60 7.87 3.49
CA GLU A 51 7.90 7.67 2.86
C GLU A 51 7.78 7.52 1.35
N ASP A 52 6.90 6.67 0.88
CA ASP A 52 6.73 6.37 -0.54
C ASP A 52 6.18 7.58 -1.33
N MET A 53 5.39 8.41 -0.67
CA MET A 53 4.81 9.61 -1.25
C MET A 53 5.42 10.90 -0.65
N ALA A 54 6.70 10.87 -0.35
CA ALA A 54 7.38 11.99 0.29
C ALA A 54 7.26 13.31 -0.49
N ALA A 55 7.08 13.22 -1.80
CA ALA A 55 6.91 14.40 -2.64
C ALA A 55 5.52 15.05 -2.50
N VAL A 56 4.56 14.31 -1.95
CA VAL A 56 3.19 14.81 -1.73
C VAL A 56 3.09 15.45 -0.35
N PHE A 57 3.82 14.91 0.60
CA PHE A 57 3.80 15.34 2.00
C PHE A 57 5.02 16.18 2.37
N GLY A 58 4.91 16.92 3.46
CA GLY A 58 5.98 17.76 3.98
C GLY A 58 6.96 17.07 4.90
N TYR A 59 7.08 15.75 4.85
CA TYR A 59 7.99 15.02 5.74
C TYR A 59 9.44 15.04 5.25
N ALA A 60 9.65 15.20 3.95
CA ALA A 60 10.98 15.26 3.39
C ALA A 60 11.51 16.71 3.40
N ALA A 61 12.79 16.87 3.65
CA ALA A 61 13.41 18.19 3.67
C ALA A 61 13.26 18.93 2.35
N ASP A 62 13.34 18.22 1.24
CA ASP A 62 13.21 18.84 -0.09
C ASP A 62 11.79 19.34 -0.36
N SER A 63 10.79 18.64 0.16
CA SER A 63 9.40 19.09 0.07
C SER A 63 9.18 20.35 0.91
N GLN A 64 9.77 20.40 2.08
CA GLN A 64 9.69 21.58 2.96
C GLN A 64 10.32 22.82 2.33
N LYS A 65 11.41 22.63 1.60
CA LYS A 65 12.10 23.75 0.92
C LYS A 65 11.23 24.44 -0.12
N VAL A 66 10.33 23.71 -0.76
CA VAL A 66 9.40 24.25 -1.75
C VAL A 66 8.08 24.68 -1.13
N GLY A 67 7.94 24.59 0.19
CA GLY A 67 6.77 25.03 0.93
C GLY A 67 5.69 24.00 1.12
N ILE A 68 5.96 22.74 0.83
CA ILE A 68 5.02 21.64 1.09
C ILE A 68 5.18 21.23 2.55
N THR A 69 4.13 21.38 3.34
CA THR A 69 4.13 21.02 4.75
C THR A 69 2.98 20.08 5.08
N GLY A 70 2.42 19.43 4.08
CA GLY A 70 1.26 18.56 4.24
C GLY A 70 1.55 17.37 5.14
N THR A 71 0.59 17.04 5.98
CA THR A 71 0.64 15.90 6.91
C THR A 71 -0.62 15.05 6.79
N VAL A 72 -0.50 13.79 7.15
CA VAL A 72 -1.63 12.87 7.23
C VAL A 72 -1.50 12.05 8.50
N ASP A 73 -2.58 11.98 9.27
CA ASP A 73 -2.62 11.24 10.52
C ASP A 73 -3.90 10.41 10.60
N LEU A 74 -3.83 9.28 11.30
CA LEU A 74 -5.00 8.48 11.60
C LEU A 74 -5.78 9.14 12.73
N VAL A 75 -7.10 9.24 12.57
CA VAL A 75 -7.99 9.73 13.63
C VAL A 75 -8.67 8.55 14.29
N GLU A 76 -9.40 7.76 13.53
CA GLU A 76 -10.11 6.59 14.04
C GLU A 76 -10.49 5.64 12.91
N ILE A 77 -10.98 4.48 13.27
CA ILE A 77 -11.47 3.48 12.33
C ILE A 77 -12.92 3.19 12.70
N GLU A 78 -13.82 3.47 11.76
CA GLU A 78 -15.24 3.19 11.93
C GLU A 78 -15.66 2.02 11.01
N GLY A 79 -15.67 0.82 11.56
CA GLY A 79 -15.96 -0.37 10.78
C GLY A 79 -14.94 -0.52 9.65
N PRO A 80 -15.37 -0.57 8.38
CA PRO A 80 -14.44 -0.69 7.26
C PRO A 80 -13.96 0.67 6.72
N ILE A 81 -14.28 1.76 7.41
CA ILE A 81 -13.92 3.12 6.97
C ILE A 81 -12.80 3.64 7.88
N VAL A 82 -11.76 4.14 7.25
CA VAL A 82 -10.64 4.76 7.96
C VAL A 82 -10.79 6.26 7.88
N ILE A 83 -10.75 6.92 9.04
CA ILE A 83 -10.86 8.37 9.11
C ILE A 83 -9.48 8.95 9.36
N ILE A 84 -9.06 9.85 8.49
CA ILE A 84 -7.76 10.50 8.53
C ILE A 84 -7.90 12.00 8.71
N ARG A 85 -6.81 12.61 9.13
CA ARG A 85 -6.71 14.07 9.26
C ARG A 85 -5.62 14.57 8.33
N LEU A 86 -5.94 15.56 7.53
CA LEU A 86 -4.98 16.27 6.71
C LEU A 86 -4.66 17.62 7.35
N GLY A 87 -3.39 17.99 7.32
CA GLY A 87 -2.93 19.27 7.80
C GLY A 87 -1.87 19.85 6.89
N GLY A 88 -1.55 21.13 7.09
CA GLY A 88 -0.49 21.79 6.37
C GLY A 88 -0.85 22.15 4.92
N ARG A 89 0.18 22.40 4.13
CA ARG A 89 0.04 22.82 2.74
C ARG A 89 0.46 21.73 1.79
N PHE A 90 -0.36 21.56 0.74
CA PHE A 90 -0.12 20.58 -0.31
C PHE A 90 0.04 21.28 -1.66
N TRP A 91 0.86 20.70 -2.52
CA TRP A 91 0.95 21.12 -3.90
C TRP A 91 -0.22 20.57 -4.71
N HIS A 92 -0.62 19.34 -4.41
CA HIS A 92 -1.73 18.66 -5.05
C HIS A 92 -3.05 19.06 -4.39
N LYS A 93 -4.16 18.83 -5.08
CA LYS A 93 -5.48 19.00 -4.47
C LYS A 93 -5.61 18.02 -3.33
N ARG A 94 -6.21 18.46 -2.24
CA ARG A 94 -6.40 17.62 -1.05
C ARG A 94 -7.25 16.39 -1.34
N SER A 95 -8.25 16.51 -2.23
CA SER A 95 -9.02 15.37 -2.70
C SER A 95 -8.16 14.31 -3.39
N ASP A 96 -7.19 14.75 -4.19
CA ASP A 96 -6.26 13.83 -4.87
C ASP A 96 -5.30 13.17 -3.87
N VAL A 97 -4.89 13.91 -2.84
CA VAL A 97 -4.06 13.38 -1.76
C VAL A 97 -4.82 12.30 -1.00
N VAL A 98 -6.07 12.56 -0.63
CA VAL A 98 -6.92 11.57 0.05
C VAL A 98 -7.08 10.33 -0.81
N GLN A 99 -7.32 10.49 -2.09
CA GLN A 99 -7.49 9.36 -3.00
C GLN A 99 -6.21 8.51 -3.11
N ARG A 100 -5.06 9.15 -3.15
CA ARG A 100 -3.76 8.44 -3.18
C ARG A 100 -3.52 7.66 -1.90
N VAL A 101 -3.82 8.28 -0.75
CA VAL A 101 -3.70 7.62 0.55
C VAL A 101 -4.69 6.46 0.64
N ALA A 102 -5.92 6.66 0.19
CA ALA A 102 -6.95 5.63 0.18
C ALA A 102 -6.51 4.43 -0.66
N ASN A 103 -6.03 4.66 -1.87
CA ASN A 103 -5.55 3.59 -2.73
C ASN A 103 -4.38 2.83 -2.09
N TYR A 104 -3.47 3.55 -1.46
CA TYR A 104 -2.31 2.97 -0.78
C TYR A 104 -2.74 2.07 0.39
N LEU A 105 -3.71 2.53 1.18
CA LEU A 105 -4.24 1.78 2.31
C LEU A 105 -5.04 0.55 1.86
N ILE A 106 -5.94 0.72 0.92
CA ILE A 106 -6.82 -0.35 0.42
C ILE A 106 -6.00 -1.46 -0.24
N GLU A 107 -4.94 -1.10 -0.94
CA GLU A 107 -4.07 -2.08 -1.58
C GLU A 107 -3.37 -2.99 -0.57
N ARG A 108 -3.07 -2.49 0.60
CA ARG A 108 -2.36 -3.23 1.64
C ARG A 108 -3.28 -3.81 2.70
N ILE A 109 -4.42 -3.21 2.93
CA ILE A 109 -5.45 -3.66 3.87
C ILE A 109 -6.78 -3.77 3.12
N PRO A 110 -7.05 -4.90 2.48
CA PRO A 110 -8.25 -5.06 1.64
C PRO A 110 -9.57 -4.95 2.40
N GLU A 111 -9.56 -5.03 3.70
CA GLU A 111 -10.75 -4.87 4.54
C GLU A 111 -11.28 -3.44 4.55
N ILE A 112 -10.44 -2.47 4.17
CA ILE A 112 -10.86 -1.07 4.10
C ILE A 112 -11.73 -0.87 2.89
N CYS A 113 -12.93 -0.35 3.10
CA CYS A 113 -13.85 -0.03 2.02
C CYS A 113 -13.69 1.40 1.53
N ASP A 114 -13.36 2.31 2.43
CA ASP A 114 -13.21 3.71 2.08
C ASP A 114 -12.31 4.43 3.09
N VAL A 115 -11.83 5.59 2.71
CA VAL A 115 -11.02 6.47 3.55
C VAL A 115 -11.64 7.87 3.48
N GLU A 116 -12.01 8.38 4.63
CA GLU A 116 -12.63 9.69 4.74
C GLU A 116 -11.76 10.64 5.54
N VAL A 117 -12.03 11.93 5.40
CA VAL A 117 -11.36 12.98 6.16
C VAL A 117 -12.24 13.33 7.35
N GLU A 118 -11.61 13.57 8.50
CA GLU A 118 -12.31 13.93 9.74
C GLU A 118 -13.27 15.12 9.56
N ASP A 119 -12.86 16.13 8.80
CA ASP A 119 -13.66 17.32 8.56
C ASP A 119 -13.60 17.68 7.06
N ALA A 120 -14.75 17.86 6.47
CA ALA A 120 -14.85 18.24 5.06
C ALA A 120 -14.10 19.56 4.75
N ALA A 121 -13.94 20.44 5.74
CA ALA A 121 -13.16 21.66 5.57
C ALA A 121 -11.68 21.38 5.27
N GLN A 122 -11.18 20.22 5.65
CA GLN A 122 -9.80 19.82 5.35
C GLN A 122 -9.59 19.49 3.87
N LEU A 123 -10.65 19.37 3.09
CA LEU A 123 -10.57 19.19 1.65
C LEU A 123 -10.53 20.55 0.89
N ASP A 124 -10.58 21.64 1.63
CA ASP A 124 -10.51 22.97 1.02
C ASP A 124 -9.08 23.26 0.57
N ASP A 125 -8.93 23.60 -0.68
CA ASP A 125 -7.64 23.90 -1.31
C ASP A 125 -7.25 25.39 -1.19
N ALA A 126 -7.86 26.13 -0.28
CA ALA A 126 -7.59 27.56 -0.13
C ALA A 126 -6.11 27.86 0.16
N ASP A 127 -5.46 26.93 0.87
CA ASP A 127 -4.03 27.06 1.22
C ASP A 127 -3.10 26.41 0.19
N LYS A 128 -3.62 26.01 -0.95
CA LYS A 128 -2.85 25.33 -1.95
C LYS A 128 -1.74 26.24 -2.46
N LEU A 129 -0.56 25.66 -2.63
CA LEU A 129 0.56 26.38 -3.22
C LEU A 129 0.25 26.67 -4.68
N GLU A 130 0.09 27.93 -5.03
CA GLU A 130 -0.07 28.31 -6.42
C GLU A 130 1.25 28.15 -7.16
N LYS A 131 1.13 27.59 -8.35
CA LYS A 131 2.27 27.48 -9.24
C LYS A 131 2.66 28.88 -9.67
N LYS A 132 3.84 29.33 -9.24
CA LYS A 132 4.34 30.62 -9.70
C LYS A 132 4.55 30.57 -11.20
N PRO A 133 4.18 31.62 -11.91
CA PRO A 133 4.43 31.70 -13.33
C PRO A 133 5.94 31.64 -13.57
N GLY A 134 6.35 30.70 -14.41
CA GLY A 134 7.77 30.49 -14.69
C GLY A 134 8.35 29.19 -14.15
N TRP A 135 7.55 28.36 -13.55
CA TRP A 135 7.98 27.03 -13.06
C TRP A 135 7.54 25.94 -14.03
#